data_30c11fe321b0a01b1b245e1b18339b63
#
_entry.id   30c11fe321b0a01b1b245e1b18339b63
#
_cell.length_a   1.000
_cell.length_b   1.000
_cell.length_c   1.000
_cell.angle_alpha   90.00
_cell.angle_beta   90.00
_cell.angle_gamma   90.00
#
_symmetry.space_group_name_H-M   'P 1'
#
loop_
_entity.id
_entity.type
_entity.pdbx_description
1 polymer ?
#
loop_
_entity_poly.entity_id
_entity_poly.type
_entity_poly.pdbx_seq_one_letter_code
_entity_poly.pdbx_strand_id
1 'polypeptide(L)'
;MRSELGRASARARLELPGGRPVRRRRRGAAMRGLARALWRAAAARRRGGGAGARSWGWGLALGLAMGVKVPTPAGCEADGGQEAEVKPLPPPRGFGAAIERSRDLDEAGIPGILVGVSVDGKEVWSEGLGYADVENRVVCKPETIMRIASISKCLTMMAVAKLWEEGKLDLDAPVQKYVPEFPEKVYEGEKVAITTRLLVSHLSGIRHYEKDIAKVKEEKEKANRAFKLTKPYQDKEQKEEGGKGIEKTDSVKPRKEHEGEVKSRNSKPGKRDKEFEQEEYYLKEKFGSVIESLKIFKNDPLFFKPGSQFLYSTYGFTLLSAVVERASGQKFTDYMLKMFRDLDMLSTVLDDNEAMIYNRARCYVYNKKGRLVNAPYVDNSYKWAGGGFLSSVGDLLKFGNALLYSYQAGQFKNTNDKLLPGYLKPDTVAMMWTPVPKTEVSWDRDGKYAMAWAVVEKKQQCGCCRQQRHYASHTGGAVGASSVLLILPEELDSEAVDTGLVAPPRGVIVSIICNMQSVSLNGTALKIAREFDKEKWAQYMD
;
A
#
# COMPACT_ATOMS: atom_id res chain seq x y z
N MET A 1 3.76 70.74 -5.64
CA MET A 1 2.38 71.15 -5.31
C MET A 1 1.78 69.92 -4.66
N ARG A 2 1.78 69.73 -3.34
CA ARG A 2 0.82 70.16 -2.29
C ARG A 2 -0.60 69.92 -2.78
N SER A 3 -1.47 69.07 -2.14
CA SER A 3 -1.95 69.04 -0.75
C SER A 3 -2.71 67.76 -0.54
N GLU A 4 -2.58 66.97 0.48
CA GLU A 4 -3.15 67.02 1.86
C GLU A 4 -4.67 66.80 1.98
N LEU A 5 -4.99 65.96 2.98
CA LEU A 5 -6.18 65.81 3.83
C LEU A 5 -7.24 64.81 3.33
N GLY A 6 -7.85 63.92 4.12
CA GLY A 6 -7.92 63.85 5.57
C GLY A 6 -8.64 62.59 6.05
N ARG A 7 -8.40 62.30 7.30
CA ARG A 7 -8.98 61.22 8.12
C ARG A 7 -10.49 61.36 8.34
N ALA A 8 -11.24 60.24 8.39
CA ALA A 8 -12.38 60.14 9.29
C ALA A 8 -12.62 58.68 9.74
N SER A 9 -12.45 58.47 11.01
CA SER A 9 -12.84 57.32 11.80
C SER A 9 -14.34 57.40 12.09
N ALA A 10 -15.06 56.26 11.93
CA ALA A 10 -16.38 56.11 12.52
C ALA A 10 -16.51 54.70 13.14
N ARG A 11 -16.40 54.66 14.46
CA ARG A 11 -16.86 53.52 15.28
C ARG A 11 -18.38 53.59 15.41
N ALA A 12 -19.08 52.59 14.96
CA ALA A 12 -20.47 52.34 15.35
C ALA A 12 -20.50 51.24 16.38
N ARG A 13 -20.87 51.55 17.63
CA ARG A 13 -21.32 50.62 18.67
C ARG A 13 -22.78 50.32 18.42
N LEU A 14 -23.12 49.05 18.30
CA LEU A 14 -24.50 48.56 18.43
C LEU A 14 -24.65 47.93 19.79
N GLU A 15 -25.44 48.52 20.62
CA GLU A 15 -25.94 48.00 21.90
C GLU A 15 -27.07 46.98 21.63
N LEU A 16 -27.00 45.83 22.30
CA LEU A 16 -28.05 44.83 22.34
C LEU A 16 -28.70 44.85 23.71
N PRO A 17 -30.03 44.75 23.81
CA PRO A 17 -30.76 44.81 25.06
C PRO A 17 -30.72 43.50 25.83
N GLY A 18 -30.77 43.65 27.15
CA GLY A 18 -30.60 42.62 28.17
C GLY A 18 -31.64 41.48 28.10
N GLY A 19 -31.13 40.27 28.16
CA GLY A 19 -31.92 39.04 28.38
C GLY A 19 -31.52 38.38 29.71
N ARG A 20 -32.50 38.08 30.56
CA ARG A 20 -32.41 37.50 31.88
C ARG A 20 -31.77 36.10 31.90
N PRO A 21 -31.06 35.67 32.95
CA PRO A 21 -30.40 34.36 33.01
C PRO A 21 -31.41 33.22 33.20
N VAL A 22 -31.41 32.26 32.26
CA VAL A 22 -32.15 31.00 32.37
C VAL A 22 -31.40 30.03 33.28
N ARG A 23 -32.00 29.61 34.36
CA ARG A 23 -31.51 28.58 35.31
C ARG A 23 -31.25 27.25 34.56
N ARG A 24 -30.01 26.84 34.41
CA ARG A 24 -29.62 25.48 34.02
C ARG A 24 -30.01 24.48 35.12
N ARG A 25 -31.07 23.74 34.90
CA ARG A 25 -31.43 22.56 35.71
C ARG A 25 -30.42 21.43 35.46
N ARG A 26 -29.90 20.89 36.59
CA ARG A 26 -29.00 19.73 36.64
C ARG A 26 -29.68 18.49 36.02
N ARG A 27 -29.20 18.02 34.88
CA ARG A 27 -29.51 16.69 34.28
C ARG A 27 -28.32 15.72 34.40
N GLY A 28 -27.47 15.84 35.37
CA GLY A 28 -26.24 15.06 35.52
C GLY A 28 -26.33 13.84 36.46
N ALA A 29 -27.42 13.63 37.19
CA ALA A 29 -27.51 12.55 38.19
C ALA A 29 -28.15 11.25 37.67
N ALA A 30 -29.04 11.32 36.67
CA ALA A 30 -29.74 10.13 36.16
C ALA A 30 -28.89 9.20 35.27
N MET A 31 -27.92 9.74 34.52
CA MET A 31 -27.07 8.93 33.63
C MET A 31 -25.99 8.12 34.38
N ARG A 32 -25.55 8.56 35.55
CA ARG A 32 -24.56 7.82 36.36
C ARG A 32 -25.14 6.60 37.07
N GLY A 33 -26.45 6.59 37.32
CA GLY A 33 -27.17 5.46 37.90
C GLY A 33 -27.33 4.28 36.93
N LEU A 34 -27.62 4.58 35.66
CA LEU A 34 -27.83 3.56 34.64
C LEU A 34 -26.55 2.81 34.26
N ALA A 35 -25.42 3.52 34.17
CA ALA A 35 -24.11 2.91 33.89
C ALA A 35 -23.64 1.95 35.02
N ARG A 36 -23.93 2.27 36.29
CA ARG A 36 -23.62 1.37 37.42
C ARG A 36 -24.55 0.15 37.50
N ALA A 37 -25.81 0.26 37.09
CA ALA A 37 -26.75 -0.86 37.04
C ALA A 37 -26.37 -1.86 35.94
N LEU A 38 -25.98 -1.38 34.78
CA LEU A 38 -25.52 -2.23 33.66
C LEU A 38 -24.19 -2.95 33.95
N TRP A 39 -23.28 -2.30 34.69
CA TRP A 39 -22.01 -2.92 35.11
C TRP A 39 -22.20 -4.04 36.12
N ARG A 40 -23.13 -3.87 37.10
CA ARG A 40 -23.49 -4.91 38.09
C ARG A 40 -24.19 -6.11 37.45
N ALA A 41 -25.03 -5.92 36.43
CA ALA A 41 -25.67 -7.01 35.68
C ALA A 41 -24.68 -7.85 34.87
N ALA A 42 -23.63 -7.24 34.33
CA ALA A 42 -22.56 -7.94 33.60
C ALA A 42 -21.63 -8.75 34.54
N ALA A 43 -21.40 -8.28 35.75
CA ALA A 43 -20.56 -8.97 36.74
C ALA A 43 -21.22 -10.18 37.39
N ALA A 44 -22.56 -10.19 37.53
CA ALA A 44 -23.31 -11.30 38.09
C ALA A 44 -23.42 -12.53 37.19
N ARG A 45 -23.24 -12.38 35.86
CA ARG A 45 -23.28 -13.50 34.87
C ARG A 45 -22.00 -14.32 34.78
N ARG A 46 -20.92 -13.95 35.44
CA ARG A 46 -19.63 -14.72 35.40
C ARG A 46 -19.50 -15.79 36.49
N ARG A 47 -20.52 -16.03 37.32
CA ARG A 47 -20.50 -17.06 38.37
C ARG A 47 -21.71 -17.95 38.25
N GLY A 48 -21.80 -18.78 37.24
CA GLY A 48 -22.82 -19.79 37.11
C GLY A 48 -22.62 -20.56 35.83
N GLY A 49 -21.91 -21.67 35.93
CA GLY A 49 -21.76 -22.60 34.80
C GLY A 49 -22.97 -23.48 34.65
N GLY A 50 -23.23 -23.93 33.39
CA GLY A 50 -24.05 -25.13 33.14
C GLY A 50 -25.23 -24.90 32.21
N ALA A 51 -25.07 -25.46 30.99
CA ALA A 51 -26.10 -26.12 30.17
C ALA A 51 -27.28 -25.33 29.56
N GLY A 52 -27.32 -25.32 28.24
CA GLY A 52 -28.56 -25.61 27.51
C GLY A 52 -29.28 -24.46 26.86
N ALA A 53 -29.04 -24.33 25.55
CA ALA A 53 -30.02 -24.09 24.49
C ALA A 53 -30.95 -22.85 24.48
N ARG A 54 -30.99 -22.30 23.28
CA ARG A 54 -32.06 -21.58 22.58
C ARG A 54 -31.93 -20.09 22.51
N SER A 55 -31.55 -19.66 21.30
CA SER A 55 -31.69 -18.35 20.73
C SER A 55 -33.15 -17.90 20.70
N TRP A 56 -33.45 -16.73 21.30
CA TRP A 56 -34.65 -15.97 20.98
C TRP A 56 -34.34 -14.46 21.09
N GLY A 57 -34.58 -13.78 20.04
CA GLY A 57 -34.79 -12.43 19.63
C GLY A 57 -34.76 -11.30 20.67
N TRP A 58 -33.85 -10.36 20.48
CA TRP A 58 -33.71 -9.12 21.23
C TRP A 58 -34.15 -7.89 20.44
N GLY A 59 -35.12 -8.06 19.53
CA GLY A 59 -35.65 -6.93 18.73
C GLY A 59 -36.85 -6.19 19.34
N LEU A 60 -37.54 -6.72 20.33
CA LEU A 60 -38.86 -6.24 20.76
C LEU A 60 -38.92 -5.51 22.10
N ALA A 61 -37.85 -5.44 22.88
CA ALA A 61 -37.89 -4.87 24.23
C ALA A 61 -37.63 -3.35 24.33
N LEU A 62 -37.14 -2.69 23.28
CA LEU A 62 -36.84 -1.24 23.30
C LEU A 62 -37.95 -0.34 22.72
N GLY A 63 -38.93 -0.90 22.01
CA GLY A 63 -40.01 -0.15 21.39
C GLY A 63 -41.14 0.28 22.32
N LEU A 64 -41.30 -0.37 23.46
CA LEU A 64 -42.44 -0.16 24.40
C LEU A 64 -42.20 0.95 25.44
N ALA A 65 -40.99 1.49 25.56
CA ALA A 65 -40.66 2.49 26.54
C ALA A 65 -40.79 3.95 26.08
N MET A 66 -41.01 4.21 24.78
CA MET A 66 -41.02 5.58 24.24
C MET A 66 -42.30 6.03 23.53
N GLY A 67 -43.39 5.26 23.57
CA GLY A 67 -44.71 5.75 23.15
C GLY A 67 -44.81 6.33 21.73
N VAL A 68 -43.94 5.93 20.80
CA VAL A 68 -43.99 6.41 19.42
C VAL A 68 -44.77 5.39 18.57
N LYS A 69 -45.96 5.76 18.15
CA LYS A 69 -46.73 5.02 17.14
C LYS A 69 -46.04 5.17 15.78
N VAL A 70 -45.47 4.05 15.28
CA VAL A 70 -45.01 3.95 13.89
C VAL A 70 -46.18 3.48 13.04
N PRO A 71 -46.53 4.19 11.92
CA PRO A 71 -47.57 3.72 11.02
C PRO A 71 -47.06 2.46 10.28
N THR A 72 -47.89 1.41 10.28
CA THR A 72 -47.68 0.20 9.48
C THR A 72 -47.93 0.51 8.01
N PRO A 73 -47.03 0.18 7.09
CA PRO A 73 -47.35 0.20 5.65
C PRO A 73 -48.26 -1.00 5.30
N ALA A 74 -49.24 -0.74 4.47
CA ALA A 74 -50.20 -1.71 3.94
C ALA A 74 -49.50 -2.79 3.12
N GLY A 75 -50.03 -4.01 3.19
CA GLY A 75 -49.50 -5.27 2.76
C GLY A 75 -48.86 -5.32 1.37
N CYS A 76 -47.69 -5.96 1.35
CA CYS A 76 -47.25 -6.76 0.22
C CYS A 76 -47.15 -8.21 0.74
N GLU A 77 -47.92 -9.09 0.14
CA GLU A 77 -47.84 -10.52 0.36
C GLU A 77 -46.45 -11.01 -0.02
N ALA A 78 -45.72 -11.54 0.92
CA ALA A 78 -44.42 -12.15 0.68
C ALA A 78 -44.64 -13.54 0.04
N ASP A 79 -44.29 -13.63 -1.23
CA ASP A 79 -44.13 -14.91 -1.91
C ASP A 79 -43.01 -15.70 -1.20
N GLY A 80 -43.32 -16.90 -0.75
CA GLY A 80 -42.42 -17.73 0.05
C GLY A 80 -41.30 -18.36 -0.77
N GLY A 81 -40.35 -17.53 -1.19
CA GLY A 81 -39.07 -17.98 -1.70
C GLY A 81 -38.20 -18.51 -0.54
N GLN A 82 -37.97 -19.83 -0.49
CA GLN A 82 -36.97 -20.43 0.39
C GLN A 82 -35.62 -19.76 0.12
N GLU A 83 -35.13 -18.97 1.07
CA GLU A 83 -33.71 -18.58 1.08
C GLU A 83 -32.89 -19.87 1.17
N ALA A 84 -32.28 -20.25 0.05
CA ALA A 84 -31.32 -21.33 0.02
C ALA A 84 -30.14 -20.91 0.94
N GLU A 85 -29.99 -21.64 2.03
CA GLU A 85 -28.85 -21.56 2.94
C GLU A 85 -27.59 -21.79 2.11
N VAL A 86 -26.90 -20.69 1.73
CA VAL A 86 -25.64 -20.75 1.01
C VAL A 86 -24.62 -21.34 1.97
N LYS A 87 -24.41 -22.65 1.89
CA LYS A 87 -23.31 -23.32 2.60
C LYS A 87 -22.02 -22.62 2.17
N PRO A 88 -21.18 -22.16 3.12
CA PRO A 88 -19.89 -21.61 2.78
C PRO A 88 -19.12 -22.65 1.95
N LEU A 89 -18.64 -22.24 0.78
CA LEU A 89 -17.79 -23.07 -0.06
C LEU A 89 -16.59 -23.55 0.76
N PRO A 90 -16.19 -24.82 0.67
CA PRO A 90 -14.99 -25.28 1.35
C PRO A 90 -13.80 -24.42 0.88
N PRO A 91 -12.88 -24.05 1.81
CA PRO A 91 -11.72 -23.25 1.43
C PRO A 91 -10.93 -23.95 0.32
N PRO A 92 -10.40 -23.20 -0.65
CA PRO A 92 -9.58 -23.75 -1.75
C PRO A 92 -8.46 -24.65 -1.21
N ARG A 93 -8.10 -25.73 -1.92
CA ARG A 93 -7.09 -26.70 -1.46
C ARG A 93 -5.72 -26.09 -1.12
N GLY A 94 -5.28 -24.98 -1.78
CA GLY A 94 -4.07 -24.22 -1.45
C GLY A 94 -4.17 -23.29 -0.24
N PHE A 95 -5.37 -23.14 0.32
CA PHE A 95 -5.60 -22.31 1.50
C PHE A 95 -4.70 -22.71 2.68
N GLY A 96 -4.52 -24.03 2.94
CA GLY A 96 -3.61 -24.51 3.97
C GLY A 96 -2.15 -24.09 3.75
N ALA A 97 -1.63 -24.23 2.53
CA ALA A 97 -0.27 -23.84 2.18
C ALA A 97 -0.06 -22.31 2.21
N ALA A 98 -1.10 -21.55 1.85
CA ALA A 98 -1.07 -20.09 1.93
C ALA A 98 -1.08 -19.60 3.38
N ILE A 99 -1.87 -20.22 4.27
CA ILE A 99 -1.88 -19.96 5.72
C ILE A 99 -0.53 -20.31 6.34
N GLU A 100 0.04 -21.46 6.01
CA GLU A 100 1.35 -21.88 6.54
C GLU A 100 2.43 -20.87 6.19
N ARG A 101 2.44 -20.34 4.95
CA ARG A 101 3.37 -19.28 4.53
C ARG A 101 3.10 -17.92 5.17
N SER A 102 1.86 -17.63 5.55
CA SER A 102 1.53 -16.44 6.34
C SER A 102 2.05 -16.58 7.77
N ARG A 103 2.00 -17.79 8.33
CA ARG A 103 2.58 -18.11 9.65
C ARG A 103 4.11 -17.97 9.66
N ASP A 104 4.79 -18.32 8.57
CA ASP A 104 6.24 -18.05 8.42
C ASP A 104 6.56 -16.56 8.62
N LEU A 105 5.66 -15.65 8.23
CA LEU A 105 5.82 -14.22 8.44
C LEU A 105 5.54 -13.81 9.89
N ASP A 106 4.61 -14.48 10.58
CA ASP A 106 4.36 -14.30 12.02
C ASP A 106 5.57 -14.78 12.85
N GLU A 107 6.14 -15.94 12.51
CA GLU A 107 7.38 -16.47 13.11
C GLU A 107 8.57 -15.52 12.91
N ALA A 108 8.59 -14.69 11.86
CA ALA A 108 9.56 -13.63 11.65
C ALA A 108 9.43 -12.46 12.63
N GLY A 109 8.53 -12.53 13.62
CA GLY A 109 8.32 -11.50 14.64
C GLY A 109 7.62 -10.24 14.13
N ILE A 110 6.78 -10.36 13.11
CA ILE A 110 5.97 -9.25 12.58
C ILE A 110 4.79 -9.00 13.52
N PRO A 111 4.58 -7.78 14.05
CA PRO A 111 3.51 -7.51 15.01
C PRO A 111 2.12 -7.79 14.47
N GLY A 112 1.86 -7.38 13.23
CA GLY A 112 0.58 -7.58 12.56
C GLY A 112 0.73 -7.60 11.05
N ILE A 113 -0.03 -8.47 10.40
CA ILE A 113 -0.03 -8.65 8.95
C ILE A 113 -1.46 -8.86 8.44
N LEU A 114 -1.72 -8.33 7.27
CA LEU A 114 -2.96 -8.50 6.52
C LEU A 114 -2.61 -9.19 5.21
N VAL A 115 -3.38 -10.18 4.82
CA VAL A 115 -3.26 -10.88 3.54
C VAL A 115 -4.60 -10.87 2.86
N GLY A 116 -4.63 -10.56 1.56
CA GLY A 116 -5.81 -10.62 0.72
C GLY A 116 -5.48 -11.25 -0.62
N VAL A 117 -6.37 -12.10 -1.12
CA VAL A 117 -6.26 -12.76 -2.42
C VAL A 117 -7.58 -12.65 -3.17
N SER A 118 -7.49 -12.25 -4.43
CA SER A 118 -8.59 -12.28 -5.38
C SER A 118 -8.26 -13.20 -6.54
N VAL A 119 -9.23 -14.01 -6.94
CA VAL A 119 -9.16 -14.87 -8.13
C VAL A 119 -10.32 -14.50 -9.03
N ASP A 120 -10.03 -14.21 -10.29
CA ASP A 120 -11.01 -13.85 -11.32
C ASP A 120 -12.01 -12.77 -10.85
N GLY A 121 -11.46 -11.72 -10.25
CA GLY A 121 -12.24 -10.57 -9.79
C GLY A 121 -12.96 -10.76 -8.45
N LYS A 122 -12.93 -11.96 -7.85
CA LYS A 122 -13.59 -12.24 -6.57
C LYS A 122 -12.56 -12.37 -5.45
N GLU A 123 -12.79 -11.71 -4.33
CA GLU A 123 -12.02 -11.97 -3.11
C GLU A 123 -12.32 -13.40 -2.63
N VAL A 124 -11.27 -14.22 -2.53
CA VAL A 124 -11.36 -15.62 -2.12
C VAL A 124 -10.73 -15.86 -0.74
N TRP A 125 -9.87 -14.95 -0.32
CA TRP A 125 -9.24 -15.01 1.00
C TRP A 125 -8.88 -13.62 1.48
N SER A 126 -9.22 -13.31 2.73
CA SER A 126 -8.84 -12.08 3.41
C SER A 126 -8.67 -12.37 4.90
N GLU A 127 -7.49 -12.13 5.44
CA GLU A 127 -7.16 -12.46 6.83
C GLU A 127 -6.23 -11.42 7.46
N GLY A 128 -6.45 -11.15 8.75
CA GLY A 128 -5.55 -10.38 9.59
C GLY A 128 -4.95 -11.28 10.66
N LEU A 129 -3.61 -11.31 10.76
CA LEU A 129 -2.85 -12.10 11.72
C LEU A 129 -2.08 -11.17 12.67
N GLY A 130 -1.88 -11.59 13.92
CA GLY A 130 -1.18 -10.79 14.92
C GLY A 130 -1.96 -9.57 15.39
N TYR A 131 -1.28 -8.46 15.68
CA TYR A 131 -1.83 -7.29 16.36
C TYR A 131 -1.74 -6.01 15.53
N ALA A 132 -2.85 -5.33 15.38
CA ALA A 132 -2.93 -3.96 14.89
C ALA A 132 -2.38 -2.96 15.92
N ASP A 133 -2.56 -3.25 17.20
CA ASP A 133 -1.99 -2.52 18.33
C ASP A 133 -1.48 -3.53 19.38
N VAL A 134 -0.15 -3.66 19.47
CA VAL A 134 0.51 -4.60 20.38
C VAL A 134 0.29 -4.21 21.85
N GLU A 135 0.35 -2.90 22.15
CA GLU A 135 0.21 -2.40 23.52
C GLU A 135 -1.18 -2.67 24.10
N ASN A 136 -2.21 -2.46 23.28
CA ASN A 136 -3.61 -2.67 23.67
C ASN A 136 -4.15 -4.06 23.26
N ARG A 137 -3.30 -4.93 22.65
CA ARG A 137 -3.65 -6.27 22.17
C ARG A 137 -4.87 -6.27 21.24
N VAL A 138 -4.96 -5.25 20.37
CA VAL A 138 -5.98 -5.19 19.34
C VAL A 138 -5.55 -6.08 18.19
N VAL A 139 -6.29 -7.14 17.91
CA VAL A 139 -5.98 -8.08 16.82
C VAL A 139 -6.15 -7.44 15.44
N CYS A 140 -5.35 -7.86 14.48
CA CYS A 140 -5.55 -7.53 13.07
C CYS A 140 -6.84 -8.19 12.56
N LYS A 141 -7.53 -7.49 11.67
CA LYS A 141 -8.70 -7.97 10.93
C LYS A 141 -8.55 -7.58 9.46
N PRO A 142 -9.28 -8.19 8.52
CA PRO A 142 -9.25 -7.79 7.11
C PRO A 142 -9.50 -6.29 6.89
N GLU A 143 -10.36 -5.67 7.71
CA GLU A 143 -10.70 -4.25 7.66
C GLU A 143 -9.66 -3.34 8.32
N THR A 144 -8.62 -3.89 8.91
CA THR A 144 -7.54 -3.09 9.52
C THR A 144 -6.86 -2.26 8.43
N ILE A 145 -6.62 -0.99 8.75
CA ILE A 145 -6.01 -0.01 7.84
C ILE A 145 -4.56 0.21 8.23
N MET A 146 -3.65 0.07 7.26
CA MET A 146 -2.21 0.24 7.45
C MET A 146 -1.60 1.12 6.37
N ARG A 147 -0.37 1.61 6.60
CA ARG A 147 0.44 2.31 5.61
C ARG A 147 0.76 1.39 4.44
N ILE A 148 0.35 1.79 3.23
CA ILE A 148 0.68 1.04 2.00
C ILE A 148 1.98 1.51 1.35
N ALA A 149 2.58 2.54 1.92
CA ALA A 149 3.86 3.06 1.46
C ALA A 149 3.89 3.28 -0.07
N SER A 150 4.89 2.74 -0.75
CA SER A 150 5.09 2.98 -2.19
C SER A 150 4.04 2.38 -3.11
N ILE A 151 3.10 1.56 -2.64
CA ILE A 151 1.91 1.20 -3.42
C ILE A 151 1.11 2.47 -3.79
N SER A 152 1.22 3.54 -3.01
CA SER A 152 0.68 4.87 -3.33
C SER A 152 1.10 5.36 -4.72
N LYS A 153 2.27 4.94 -5.23
CA LYS A 153 2.74 5.29 -6.57
C LYS A 153 1.88 4.66 -7.67
N CYS A 154 1.46 3.41 -7.46
CA CYS A 154 0.57 2.72 -8.40
C CYS A 154 -0.79 3.42 -8.48
N LEU A 155 -1.33 3.82 -7.31
CA LEU A 155 -2.58 4.59 -7.22
C LEU A 155 -2.45 5.95 -7.94
N THR A 156 -1.34 6.65 -7.71
CA THR A 156 -1.05 7.93 -8.38
C THR A 156 -0.87 7.75 -9.89
N MET A 157 -0.25 6.65 -10.34
CA MET A 157 -0.10 6.35 -11.77
C MET A 157 -1.45 6.16 -12.47
N MET A 158 -2.42 5.53 -11.80
CA MET A 158 -3.78 5.42 -12.36
C MET A 158 -4.42 6.80 -12.57
N ALA A 159 -4.21 7.75 -11.64
CA ALA A 159 -4.66 9.13 -11.78
C ALA A 159 -3.98 9.83 -12.97
N VAL A 160 -2.66 9.67 -13.12
CA VAL A 160 -1.90 10.19 -14.26
C VAL A 160 -2.42 9.61 -15.59
N ALA A 161 -2.62 8.30 -15.64
CA ALA A 161 -3.12 7.60 -16.82
C ALA A 161 -4.52 8.10 -17.22
N LYS A 162 -5.41 8.31 -16.24
CA LYS A 162 -6.73 8.85 -16.48
C LYS A 162 -6.70 10.26 -17.07
N LEU A 163 -5.87 11.15 -16.51
CA LEU A 163 -5.70 12.51 -17.03
C LEU A 163 -5.06 12.52 -18.43
N TRP A 164 -4.16 11.57 -18.70
CA TRP A 164 -3.59 11.41 -20.03
C TRP A 164 -4.63 10.94 -21.05
N GLU A 165 -5.47 9.95 -20.72
CA GLU A 165 -6.57 9.49 -21.57
C GLU A 165 -7.61 10.60 -21.85
N GLU A 166 -7.82 11.50 -20.90
CA GLU A 166 -8.70 12.66 -21.03
C GLU A 166 -8.07 13.82 -21.81
N GLY A 167 -6.82 13.68 -22.27
CA GLY A 167 -6.07 14.74 -22.97
C GLY A 167 -5.69 15.94 -22.09
N LYS A 168 -5.88 15.84 -20.77
CA LYS A 168 -5.55 16.90 -19.81
C LYS A 168 -4.07 16.91 -19.42
N LEU A 169 -3.38 15.78 -19.62
CA LEU A 169 -1.99 15.60 -19.32
C LEU A 169 -1.26 14.98 -20.51
N ASP A 170 -0.16 15.61 -20.91
CA ASP A 170 0.79 15.09 -21.90
C ASP A 170 1.98 14.52 -21.15
N LEU A 171 2.24 13.21 -21.33
CA LEU A 171 3.32 12.50 -20.63
C LEU A 171 4.71 12.98 -21.02
N ASP A 172 4.85 13.53 -22.23
CA ASP A 172 6.14 13.90 -22.81
C ASP A 172 6.42 15.40 -22.82
N ALA A 173 5.45 16.22 -22.41
CA ALA A 173 5.66 17.63 -22.19
C ALA A 173 6.55 17.91 -20.97
N PRO A 174 7.38 18.95 -20.99
CA PRO A 174 8.13 19.40 -19.81
C PRO A 174 7.19 19.69 -18.64
N VAL A 175 7.60 19.29 -17.42
CA VAL A 175 6.77 19.47 -16.21
C VAL A 175 6.44 20.94 -15.92
N GLN A 176 7.25 21.88 -16.41
CA GLN A 176 7.02 23.33 -16.28
C GLN A 176 5.75 23.79 -17.00
N LYS A 177 5.25 23.04 -18.00
CA LYS A 177 3.94 23.28 -18.62
C LYS A 177 2.80 23.26 -17.59
N TYR A 178 2.93 22.43 -16.57
CA TYR A 178 1.94 22.26 -15.50
C TYR A 178 2.36 22.96 -14.21
N VAL A 179 3.64 22.90 -13.85
CA VAL A 179 4.20 23.39 -12.59
C VAL A 179 5.31 24.39 -12.89
N PRO A 180 4.97 25.63 -13.26
CA PRO A 180 5.97 26.67 -13.56
C PRO A 180 6.83 27.04 -12.35
N GLU A 181 6.37 26.71 -11.12
CA GLU A 181 7.11 26.92 -9.88
C GLU A 181 8.31 25.95 -9.72
N PHE A 182 8.38 24.89 -10.54
CA PHE A 182 9.53 23.99 -10.59
C PHE A 182 10.53 24.51 -11.62
N PRO A 183 11.77 24.88 -11.21
CA PRO A 183 12.72 25.54 -12.08
C PRO A 183 13.16 24.65 -13.25
N GLU A 184 13.48 25.28 -14.38
CA GLU A 184 14.22 24.60 -15.44
C GLU A 184 15.51 23.99 -14.88
N LYS A 185 15.87 22.80 -15.33
CA LYS A 185 17.08 22.12 -14.87
C LYS A 185 18.18 22.20 -15.91
N VAL A 186 19.40 22.28 -15.39
CA VAL A 186 20.63 22.23 -16.18
C VAL A 186 21.44 21.04 -15.72
N TYR A 187 21.99 20.28 -16.63
CA TYR A 187 22.92 19.18 -16.37
C TYR A 187 24.16 19.35 -17.24
N GLU A 188 25.34 19.43 -16.63
CA GLU A 188 26.64 19.65 -17.34
C GLU A 188 26.61 20.85 -18.30
N GLY A 189 25.96 21.95 -17.91
CA GLY A 189 25.85 23.19 -18.69
C GLY A 189 24.71 23.19 -19.72
N GLU A 190 24.07 22.08 -19.99
CA GLU A 190 22.95 21.98 -20.95
C GLU A 190 21.60 22.08 -20.27
N LYS A 191 20.63 22.81 -20.85
CA LYS A 191 19.24 22.77 -20.42
C LYS A 191 18.65 21.38 -20.73
N VAL A 192 18.00 20.79 -19.73
CA VAL A 192 17.38 19.46 -19.85
C VAL A 192 15.92 19.50 -19.43
N ALA A 193 15.07 18.75 -20.11
CA ALA A 193 13.66 18.65 -19.80
C ALA A 193 13.38 17.43 -18.90
N ILE A 194 12.55 17.62 -17.88
CA ILE A 194 11.96 16.56 -17.10
C ILE A 194 10.50 16.44 -17.54
N THR A 195 10.07 15.24 -17.89
CA THR A 195 8.69 14.95 -18.33
C THR A 195 7.97 14.05 -17.32
N THR A 196 6.65 14.00 -17.40
CA THR A 196 5.85 13.10 -16.57
C THR A 196 6.25 11.65 -16.77
N ARG A 197 6.53 11.23 -18.02
CA ARG A 197 7.02 9.87 -18.35
C ARG A 197 8.31 9.52 -17.61
N LEU A 198 9.26 10.45 -17.55
CA LEU A 198 10.51 10.26 -16.82
C LEU A 198 10.32 10.22 -15.30
N LEU A 199 9.33 10.92 -14.76
CA LEU A 199 9.00 10.88 -13.33
C LEU A 199 8.44 9.51 -12.94
N VAL A 200 7.42 9.01 -13.65
CA VAL A 200 6.75 7.74 -13.33
C VAL A 200 7.64 6.52 -13.53
N SER A 201 8.70 6.64 -14.34
CA SER A 201 9.68 5.57 -14.60
C SER A 201 10.99 5.74 -13.82
N HIS A 202 11.08 6.73 -12.92
CA HIS A 202 12.28 7.04 -12.12
C HIS A 202 13.55 7.34 -12.95
N LEU A 203 13.38 7.98 -14.11
CA LEU A 203 14.45 8.35 -15.03
C LEU A 203 14.72 9.87 -15.03
N SER A 204 14.13 10.62 -14.13
CA SER A 204 14.19 12.10 -14.11
C SER A 204 15.53 12.67 -13.64
N GLY A 205 16.36 11.91 -12.96
CA GLY A 205 17.58 12.41 -12.30
C GLY A 205 17.33 13.12 -10.98
N ILE A 206 16.07 13.31 -10.54
CA ILE A 206 15.73 13.89 -9.24
C ILE A 206 16.13 12.88 -8.15
N ARG A 207 16.89 13.36 -7.13
CA ARG A 207 17.33 12.55 -6.01
C ARG A 207 16.18 11.93 -5.19
N HIS A 208 16.53 10.99 -4.36
CA HIS A 208 15.68 10.48 -3.29
C HIS A 208 15.99 11.26 -1.98
N TYR A 209 16.04 10.60 -0.82
CA TYR A 209 16.33 11.26 0.46
C TYR A 209 17.82 11.57 0.66
N GLU A 210 18.74 10.77 0.12
CA GLU A 210 20.17 11.03 0.21
C GLU A 210 20.59 12.15 -0.75
N LYS A 211 21.37 13.09 -0.23
CA LYS A 211 21.88 14.25 -0.97
C LYS A 211 23.26 14.02 -1.57
N ASP A 212 24.01 13.07 -1.02
CA ASP A 212 25.35 12.75 -1.46
C ASP A 212 25.33 11.74 -2.61
N ILE A 213 25.67 12.21 -3.80
CA ILE A 213 25.74 11.41 -5.02
C ILE A 213 26.73 10.25 -4.89
N ALA A 214 27.87 10.46 -4.20
CA ALA A 214 28.89 9.43 -4.04
C ALA A 214 28.36 8.27 -3.19
N LYS A 215 27.66 8.56 -2.10
CA LYS A 215 27.00 7.53 -1.27
C LYS A 215 25.96 6.75 -2.05
N VAL A 216 25.11 7.42 -2.83
CA VAL A 216 24.09 6.76 -3.66
C VAL A 216 24.73 5.82 -4.68
N LYS A 217 25.83 6.23 -5.31
CA LYS A 217 26.58 5.36 -6.24
C LYS A 217 27.16 4.15 -5.52
N GLU A 218 27.78 4.34 -4.34
CA GLU A 218 28.34 3.26 -3.54
C GLU A 218 27.29 2.25 -3.08
N GLU A 219 26.12 2.72 -2.60
CA GLU A 219 24.99 1.87 -2.21
C GLU A 219 24.45 1.07 -3.39
N LYS A 220 24.30 1.70 -4.57
CA LYS A 220 23.88 1.02 -5.80
C LYS A 220 24.88 -0.07 -6.21
N GLU A 221 26.18 0.19 -6.12
CA GLU A 221 27.20 -0.81 -6.42
C GLU A 221 27.18 -1.97 -5.41
N LYS A 222 27.02 -1.68 -4.12
CA LYS A 222 26.88 -2.71 -3.08
C LYS A 222 25.65 -3.59 -3.33
N ALA A 223 24.50 -2.98 -3.64
CA ALA A 223 23.28 -3.71 -3.97
C ALA A 223 23.46 -4.60 -5.21
N ASN A 224 24.10 -4.08 -6.27
CA ASN A 224 24.39 -4.85 -7.49
C ASN A 224 25.36 -6.00 -7.26
N ARG A 225 26.37 -5.83 -6.38
CA ARG A 225 27.29 -6.91 -5.99
C ARG A 225 26.56 -7.99 -5.21
N ALA A 226 25.75 -7.62 -4.22
CA ALA A 226 24.95 -8.57 -3.45
C ALA A 226 23.99 -9.36 -4.36
N PHE A 227 23.35 -8.69 -5.32
CA PHE A 227 22.46 -9.31 -6.29
C PHE A 227 23.18 -10.32 -7.23
N LYS A 228 24.43 -10.04 -7.62
CA LYS A 228 25.23 -10.96 -8.43
C LYS A 228 25.72 -12.19 -7.63
N LEU A 229 25.96 -12.04 -6.33
CA LEU A 229 26.40 -13.13 -5.46
C LEU A 229 25.28 -14.12 -5.09
N THR A 230 24.02 -13.72 -5.20
CA THR A 230 22.85 -14.58 -4.95
C THR A 230 22.44 -15.41 -6.16
N LYS A 231 23.25 -15.51 -7.22
CA LYS A 231 22.98 -16.45 -8.31
C LYS A 231 23.01 -17.88 -7.73
N PRO A 232 21.96 -18.71 -7.92
CA PRO A 232 22.00 -20.09 -7.54
C PRO A 232 23.16 -20.77 -8.26
N TYR A 233 23.90 -21.58 -7.51
CA TYR A 233 24.80 -22.59 -8.03
C TYR A 233 24.02 -23.37 -9.10
N GLN A 234 24.44 -23.30 -10.34
CA GLN A 234 23.92 -24.19 -11.38
C GLN A 234 24.37 -25.60 -11.00
N ASP A 235 23.42 -26.47 -10.75
CA ASP A 235 23.61 -27.89 -10.55
C ASP A 235 24.53 -28.43 -11.67
N LYS A 236 25.74 -28.74 -11.31
CA LYS A 236 26.57 -29.65 -12.09
C LYS A 236 26.09 -31.05 -11.76
N GLU A 237 24.99 -31.45 -12.39
CA GLU A 237 24.68 -32.86 -12.50
C GLU A 237 25.62 -33.51 -13.51
N GLN A 238 26.26 -34.55 -13.00
CA GLN A 238 26.79 -35.73 -13.69
C GLN A 238 28.08 -35.59 -14.53
N LYS A 239 29.16 -35.97 -13.92
CA LYS A 239 30.06 -37.02 -14.46
C LYS A 239 30.53 -37.89 -13.31
N GLU A 240 29.88 -39.01 -13.12
CA GLU A 240 30.46 -40.18 -12.46
C GLU A 240 31.51 -40.76 -13.39
N GLU A 241 32.72 -40.83 -12.90
CA GLU A 241 33.69 -41.91 -13.20
C GLU A 241 34.76 -42.00 -12.10
N GLY A 242 34.72 -43.07 -11.45
CA GLY A 242 35.67 -43.93 -10.80
C GLY A 242 36.93 -43.37 -10.16
N GLY A 243 37.11 -43.69 -8.87
CA GLY A 243 38.47 -44.00 -8.41
C GLY A 243 38.90 -43.43 -7.08
N LYS A 244 38.85 -44.31 -6.07
CA LYS A 244 39.80 -44.46 -4.95
C LYS A 244 39.86 -43.41 -3.84
N GLY A 245 39.59 -43.89 -2.65
CA GLY A 245 39.64 -43.24 -1.36
C GLY A 245 41.02 -42.81 -0.89
N ILE A 246 41.01 -41.84 0.00
CA ILE A 246 42.00 -41.66 1.08
C ILE A 246 41.27 -40.97 2.24
N GLU A 247 41.23 -41.66 3.35
CA GLU A 247 40.90 -41.08 4.67
C GLU A 247 41.87 -39.99 5.02
N LYS A 248 41.38 -38.87 5.54
CA LYS A 248 42.13 -38.05 6.51
C LYS A 248 41.17 -37.38 7.48
N THR A 249 41.28 -37.85 8.69
CA THR A 249 40.85 -37.23 9.93
C THR A 249 41.46 -35.84 10.07
N ASP A 250 40.64 -34.84 10.36
CA ASP A 250 41.14 -33.57 10.88
C ASP A 250 40.36 -33.11 12.10
N SER A 251 41.20 -32.90 13.10
CA SER A 251 40.97 -32.54 14.47
C SER A 251 40.34 -31.16 14.66
N VAL A 252 39.32 -31.12 15.49
CA VAL A 252 38.72 -29.90 16.06
C VAL A 252 39.74 -29.26 17.02
N LYS A 253 40.15 -28.02 16.75
CA LYS A 253 40.87 -27.16 17.70
C LYS A 253 39.90 -26.27 18.47
N PRO A 254 40.03 -26.18 19.81
CA PRO A 254 39.17 -25.35 20.64
C PRO A 254 39.49 -23.85 20.51
N ARG A 255 38.46 -23.05 20.45
CA ARG A 255 38.50 -21.57 20.46
C ARG A 255 38.91 -21.09 21.87
N LYS A 256 40.01 -20.36 21.97
CA LYS A 256 40.46 -19.70 23.20
C LYS A 256 39.55 -18.51 23.51
N GLU A 257 39.00 -18.50 24.71
CA GLU A 257 38.37 -17.35 25.34
C GLU A 257 39.45 -16.30 25.66
N HIS A 258 39.27 -15.10 25.15
CA HIS A 258 40.02 -13.93 25.58
C HIS A 258 39.18 -13.15 26.58
N GLU A 259 39.54 -13.26 27.84
CA GLU A 259 39.19 -12.28 28.87
C GLU A 259 39.89 -10.96 28.53
N GLY A 260 39.10 -9.93 28.23
CA GLY A 260 39.57 -8.57 27.95
C GLY A 260 39.06 -7.60 29.00
N GLU A 261 39.99 -7.06 29.77
CA GLU A 261 39.85 -6.04 30.80
C GLU A 261 38.89 -4.90 30.41
N VAL A 262 37.96 -4.61 31.30
CA VAL A 262 37.11 -3.42 31.31
C VAL A 262 37.96 -2.19 31.64
N LYS A 263 38.45 -1.47 30.64
CA LYS A 263 38.96 -0.10 30.82
C LYS A 263 37.78 0.87 30.77
N SER A 264 37.42 1.39 31.93
CA SER A 264 36.57 2.55 32.12
C SER A 264 37.08 3.73 31.26
N ARG A 265 36.40 3.98 30.15
CA ARG A 265 36.53 5.25 29.40
C ARG A 265 35.42 6.17 29.84
N ASN A 266 35.79 7.23 30.56
CA ASN A 266 34.99 8.44 30.76
C ASN A 266 34.54 8.98 29.41
N SER A 267 33.31 8.67 29.01
CA SER A 267 32.65 9.26 27.87
C SER A 267 31.99 10.55 28.29
N LYS A 268 32.38 11.65 27.63
CA LYS A 268 31.75 12.97 27.73
C LYS A 268 30.25 12.84 27.51
N PRO A 269 29.38 13.51 28.31
CA PRO A 269 27.95 13.48 28.10
C PRO A 269 27.60 14.37 26.88
N GLY A 270 27.17 13.76 25.75
CA GLY A 270 26.76 14.58 24.63
C GLY A 270 26.65 13.99 23.24
N LYS A 271 26.42 12.68 23.10
CA LYS A 271 25.86 12.15 21.85
C LYS A 271 24.80 11.10 22.21
N ARG A 272 23.55 11.55 22.39
CA ARG A 272 22.42 10.64 22.25
C ARG A 272 22.49 10.08 20.84
N ASP A 273 22.68 8.79 20.72
CA ASP A 273 22.68 8.07 19.45
C ASP A 273 21.39 8.40 18.69
N LYS A 274 21.53 9.13 17.63
CA LYS A 274 20.44 9.51 16.73
C LYS A 274 20.09 8.32 15.84
N GLU A 275 19.22 7.46 16.32
CA GLU A 275 18.86 6.19 15.71
C GLU A 275 17.98 6.34 14.46
N PHE A 276 17.38 7.53 14.26
CA PHE A 276 16.41 7.83 13.21
C PHE A 276 16.76 9.13 12.46
N GLU A 277 18.04 9.29 12.07
CA GLU A 277 18.57 10.53 11.49
C GLU A 277 18.84 10.53 9.98
N GLN A 278 17.99 9.90 9.19
CA GLN A 278 17.79 10.41 7.83
C GLN A 278 16.73 11.52 7.91
N GLU A 279 17.17 12.77 8.07
CA GLU A 279 16.29 13.91 8.39
C GLU A 279 15.06 13.99 7.47
N GLU A 280 15.22 13.78 6.17
CA GLU A 280 14.14 13.88 5.20
C GLU A 280 13.23 12.64 5.18
N TYR A 281 13.72 11.44 5.52
CA TYR A 281 12.88 10.24 5.61
C TYR A 281 11.96 10.26 6.84
N TYR A 282 12.44 10.89 7.93
CA TYR A 282 11.72 11.04 9.19
C TYR A 282 11.16 12.47 9.38
N LEU A 283 10.82 13.14 8.29
CA LEU A 283 10.32 14.52 8.32
C LEU A 283 9.05 14.62 9.16
N LYS A 284 9.00 15.65 10.00
CA LYS A 284 7.87 15.94 10.92
C LYS A 284 7.12 17.19 10.53
N GLU A 285 7.66 17.98 9.59
CA GLU A 285 7.06 19.20 9.11
C GLU A 285 5.83 18.90 8.25
N LYS A 286 4.70 19.55 8.55
CA LYS A 286 3.46 19.46 7.77
C LYS A 286 3.49 20.52 6.67
N PHE A 287 3.15 20.12 5.46
CA PHE A 287 3.08 20.99 4.29
C PHE A 287 1.63 21.29 3.96
N GLY A 288 1.30 22.55 3.74
CA GLY A 288 -0.04 23.01 3.44
C GLY A 288 -0.51 22.67 2.01
N SER A 289 0.42 22.36 1.10
CA SER A 289 0.12 21.99 -0.29
C SER A 289 1.22 21.15 -0.92
N VAL A 290 0.89 20.46 -2.01
CA VAL A 290 1.87 19.70 -2.80
C VAL A 290 2.89 20.63 -3.48
N ILE A 291 2.50 21.86 -3.81
CA ILE A 291 3.40 22.87 -4.38
C ILE A 291 4.43 23.33 -3.33
N GLU A 292 3.98 23.57 -2.10
CA GLU A 292 4.88 23.94 -1.01
C GLU A 292 5.93 22.86 -0.75
N SER A 293 5.56 21.58 -0.81
CA SER A 293 6.48 20.48 -0.57
C SER A 293 7.64 20.39 -1.56
N LEU A 294 7.53 21.04 -2.74
CA LEU A 294 8.62 21.11 -3.71
C LEU A 294 9.85 21.86 -3.17
N LYS A 295 9.68 22.71 -2.14
CA LYS A 295 10.79 23.47 -1.51
C LYS A 295 11.90 22.55 -1.01
N ILE A 296 11.59 21.28 -0.68
CA ILE A 296 12.56 20.32 -0.15
C ILE A 296 13.68 20.01 -1.16
N PHE A 297 13.35 19.97 -2.46
CA PHE A 297 14.27 19.44 -3.47
C PHE A 297 14.29 20.22 -4.80
N LYS A 298 13.39 21.17 -5.03
CA LYS A 298 13.27 21.83 -6.33
C LYS A 298 14.54 22.55 -6.80
N ASN A 299 15.39 22.99 -5.88
CA ASN A 299 16.64 23.68 -6.18
C ASN A 299 17.86 22.74 -6.22
N ASP A 300 17.69 21.45 -5.87
CA ASP A 300 18.80 20.51 -5.87
C ASP A 300 19.25 20.17 -7.29
N PRO A 301 20.54 19.86 -7.50
CA PRO A 301 21.04 19.42 -8.80
C PRO A 301 20.49 18.06 -9.16
N LEU A 302 20.45 17.76 -10.45
CA LEU A 302 20.14 16.42 -10.93
C LEU A 302 21.33 15.49 -10.72
N PHE A 303 21.05 14.24 -10.38
CA PHE A 303 22.08 13.21 -10.17
C PHE A 303 22.63 12.65 -11.48
N PHE A 304 21.86 12.74 -12.56
CA PHE A 304 22.23 12.33 -13.91
C PHE A 304 21.32 13.01 -14.94
N LYS A 305 21.74 12.97 -16.21
CA LYS A 305 20.94 13.51 -17.33
C LYS A 305 19.61 12.74 -17.42
N PRO A 306 18.45 13.42 -17.44
CA PRO A 306 17.14 12.78 -17.56
C PRO A 306 17.12 11.76 -18.71
N GLY A 307 16.56 10.58 -18.45
CA GLY A 307 16.51 9.46 -19.40
C GLY A 307 17.76 8.56 -19.44
N SER A 308 18.87 8.95 -18.82
CA SER A 308 20.13 8.20 -18.94
C SER A 308 20.30 7.06 -17.93
N GLN A 309 19.75 7.19 -16.72
CA GLN A 309 19.90 6.23 -15.64
C GLN A 309 18.61 6.09 -14.83
N PHE A 310 18.47 4.94 -14.17
CA PHE A 310 17.40 4.67 -13.21
C PHE A 310 17.85 5.02 -11.79
N LEU A 311 17.02 5.83 -11.10
CA LEU A 311 17.15 6.10 -9.67
C LEU A 311 15.76 6.24 -9.06
N TYR A 312 15.38 5.28 -8.24
CA TYR A 312 14.11 5.32 -7.51
C TYR A 312 14.01 6.61 -6.68
N SER A 313 12.98 7.42 -6.90
CA SER A 313 12.82 8.72 -6.27
C SER A 313 11.38 8.95 -5.79
N THR A 314 11.19 9.14 -4.49
CA THR A 314 9.91 9.58 -3.93
C THR A 314 9.65 11.05 -4.26
N TYR A 315 10.69 11.89 -4.35
CA TYR A 315 10.53 13.30 -4.73
C TYR A 315 10.07 13.49 -6.18
N GLY A 316 10.43 12.57 -7.07
CA GLY A 316 9.83 12.54 -8.41
C GLY A 316 8.30 12.44 -8.34
N PHE A 317 7.76 11.63 -7.42
CA PHE A 317 6.33 11.51 -7.19
C PHE A 317 5.73 12.69 -6.41
N THR A 318 6.50 13.38 -5.58
CA THR A 318 6.07 14.65 -4.99
C THR A 318 5.88 15.71 -6.09
N LEU A 319 6.78 15.81 -7.07
CA LEU A 319 6.58 16.68 -8.23
C LEU A 319 5.37 16.21 -9.07
N LEU A 320 5.20 14.91 -9.23
CA LEU A 320 4.07 14.32 -9.95
C LEU A 320 2.72 14.68 -9.31
N SER A 321 2.62 14.77 -7.97
CA SER A 321 1.40 15.24 -7.30
C SER A 321 1.03 16.67 -7.71
N ALA A 322 2.02 17.54 -7.85
CA ALA A 322 1.81 18.91 -8.35
C ALA A 322 1.36 18.93 -9.81
N VAL A 323 1.92 18.05 -10.65
CA VAL A 323 1.49 17.89 -12.06
C VAL A 323 0.03 17.44 -12.13
N VAL A 324 -0.36 16.41 -11.35
CA VAL A 324 -1.75 15.93 -11.28
C VAL A 324 -2.71 17.03 -10.80
N GLU A 325 -2.33 17.78 -9.76
CA GLU A 325 -3.12 18.90 -9.24
C GLU A 325 -3.39 19.95 -10.33
N ARG A 326 -2.37 20.37 -11.05
CA ARG A 326 -2.49 21.38 -12.09
C ARG A 326 -3.22 20.87 -13.33
N ALA A 327 -2.94 19.66 -13.77
CA ALA A 327 -3.61 19.04 -14.92
C ALA A 327 -5.09 18.77 -14.68
N SER A 328 -5.46 18.39 -13.45
CA SER A 328 -6.87 18.13 -13.09
C SER A 328 -7.66 19.40 -12.73
N GLY A 329 -6.98 20.48 -12.34
CA GLY A 329 -7.61 21.68 -11.77
C GLY A 329 -8.21 21.47 -10.38
N GLN A 330 -7.86 20.37 -9.69
CA GLN A 330 -8.35 20.01 -8.35
C GLN A 330 -7.15 19.80 -7.43
N LYS A 331 -7.32 20.01 -6.11
CA LYS A 331 -6.28 19.63 -5.16
C LYS A 331 -5.93 18.16 -5.33
N PHE A 332 -4.66 17.81 -5.29
CA PHE A 332 -4.20 16.44 -5.48
C PHE A 332 -4.94 15.45 -4.55
N THR A 333 -5.07 15.81 -3.28
CA THR A 333 -5.76 14.99 -2.28
C THR A 333 -7.22 14.76 -2.62
N ASP A 334 -7.93 15.78 -3.07
CA ASP A 334 -9.36 15.70 -3.40
C ASP A 334 -9.58 14.84 -4.66
N TYR A 335 -8.70 15.00 -5.67
CA TYR A 335 -8.72 14.19 -6.89
C TYR A 335 -8.49 12.71 -6.57
N MET A 336 -7.49 12.39 -5.73
CA MET A 336 -7.22 11.01 -5.32
C MET A 336 -8.37 10.40 -4.51
N LEU A 337 -8.91 11.13 -3.53
CA LEU A 337 -10.04 10.65 -2.72
C LEU A 337 -11.31 10.45 -3.56
N LYS A 338 -11.53 11.28 -4.61
CA LYS A 338 -12.59 11.05 -5.58
C LYS A 338 -12.35 9.75 -6.35
N MET A 339 -11.15 9.54 -6.88
CA MET A 339 -10.79 8.31 -7.60
C MET A 339 -10.98 7.06 -6.71
N PHE A 340 -10.61 7.13 -5.44
CA PHE A 340 -10.82 6.00 -4.51
C PHE A 340 -12.30 5.68 -4.33
N ARG A 341 -13.17 6.70 -4.21
CA ARG A 341 -14.63 6.49 -4.17
C ARG A 341 -15.19 5.91 -5.47
N ASP A 342 -14.71 6.39 -6.62
CA ASP A 342 -15.13 5.88 -7.93
C ASP A 342 -14.76 4.39 -8.11
N LEU A 343 -13.71 3.91 -7.42
CA LEU A 343 -13.26 2.51 -7.39
C LEU A 343 -13.80 1.71 -6.20
N ASP A 344 -14.73 2.27 -5.42
CA ASP A 344 -15.28 1.68 -4.18
C ASP A 344 -14.19 1.34 -3.13
N MET A 345 -13.08 2.09 -3.11
CA MET A 345 -11.98 1.94 -2.16
C MET A 345 -12.21 2.84 -0.95
N LEU A 346 -13.23 2.54 -0.16
CA LEU A 346 -13.73 3.43 0.91
C LEU A 346 -12.84 3.46 2.15
N SER A 347 -11.95 2.48 2.32
CA SER A 347 -10.95 2.39 3.39
C SER A 347 -9.60 2.98 3.01
N THR A 348 -9.46 3.49 1.77
CA THR A 348 -8.21 4.09 1.28
C THR A 348 -8.24 5.60 1.49
N VAL A 349 -7.34 6.09 2.34
CA VAL A 349 -7.33 7.47 2.82
C VAL A 349 -5.91 8.03 2.91
N LEU A 350 -5.80 9.34 3.16
CA LEU A 350 -4.52 9.98 3.44
C LEU A 350 -3.97 9.51 4.80
N ASP A 351 -2.66 9.31 4.90
CA ASP A 351 -1.97 9.06 6.19
C ASP A 351 -1.82 10.38 6.97
N ASP A 352 -2.95 10.98 7.31
CA ASP A 352 -3.02 12.18 8.13
C ASP A 352 -3.08 11.79 9.62
N ASN A 353 -2.20 12.38 10.43
CA ASN A 353 -2.12 12.07 11.85
C ASN A 353 -3.22 12.77 12.67
N GLU A 354 -3.82 13.85 12.16
CA GLU A 354 -4.88 14.59 12.83
C GLU A 354 -6.26 13.93 12.63
N ALA A 355 -6.44 13.23 11.50
CA ALA A 355 -7.68 12.56 11.19
C ALA A 355 -7.91 11.33 12.07
N MET A 356 -9.13 11.17 12.57
CA MET A 356 -9.57 9.93 13.23
C MET A 356 -9.93 8.91 12.15
N ILE A 357 -9.06 7.90 11.99
CA ILE A 357 -9.22 6.83 11.00
C ILE A 357 -9.57 5.55 11.76
N TYR A 358 -10.77 5.03 11.51
CA TYR A 358 -11.22 3.79 12.14
C TYR A 358 -10.38 2.60 11.67
N ASN A 359 -10.15 1.64 12.55
CA ASN A 359 -9.34 0.44 12.30
C ASN A 359 -7.86 0.71 11.94
N ARG A 360 -7.35 1.92 12.16
CA ARG A 360 -5.94 2.26 11.88
C ARG A 360 -5.02 1.52 12.84
N ALA A 361 -4.08 0.74 12.27
CA ALA A 361 -3.04 0.07 13.05
C ALA A 361 -1.94 1.03 13.50
N ARG A 362 -1.25 0.68 14.59
CA ARG A 362 0.03 1.28 14.97
C ARG A 362 1.17 0.73 14.11
N CYS A 363 2.24 1.49 14.01
CA CYS A 363 3.43 1.17 13.23
C CYS A 363 4.61 0.86 14.15
N TYR A 364 5.41 -0.15 13.80
CA TYR A 364 6.50 -0.63 14.63
C TYR A 364 7.82 -0.72 13.86
N VAL A 365 8.92 -0.63 14.61
CA VAL A 365 10.28 -0.81 14.10
C VAL A 365 11.11 -1.57 15.12
N TYR A 366 12.16 -2.26 14.69
CA TYR A 366 13.19 -2.76 15.60
C TYR A 366 14.25 -1.67 15.82
N ASN A 367 14.58 -1.41 17.08
CA ASN A 367 15.69 -0.53 17.41
C ASN A 367 17.04 -1.24 17.27
N LYS A 368 18.16 -0.51 17.38
CA LYS A 368 19.54 -1.06 17.28
C LYS A 368 19.83 -2.19 18.27
N LYS A 369 19.04 -2.32 19.33
CA LYS A 369 19.14 -3.40 20.32
C LYS A 369 18.27 -4.61 19.98
N GLY A 370 17.64 -4.64 18.79
CA GLY A 370 16.75 -5.71 18.38
C GLY A 370 15.43 -5.77 19.16
N ARG A 371 15.00 -4.66 19.78
CA ARG A 371 13.72 -4.58 20.49
C ARG A 371 12.67 -3.95 19.61
N LEU A 372 11.48 -4.52 19.58
CA LEU A 372 10.32 -3.92 18.97
C LEU A 372 9.92 -2.65 19.72
N VAL A 373 9.77 -1.55 19.00
CA VAL A 373 9.36 -0.25 19.54
C VAL A 373 8.37 0.42 18.59
N ASN A 374 7.59 1.37 19.10
CA ASN A 374 6.73 2.20 18.26
C ASN A 374 7.58 2.95 17.22
N ALA A 375 7.12 2.97 15.98
CA ALA A 375 7.75 3.77 14.94
C ALA A 375 7.68 5.26 15.30
N PRO A 376 8.71 6.06 14.97
CA PRO A 376 8.68 7.49 15.23
C PRO A 376 7.56 8.16 14.43
N TYR A 377 7.06 9.27 14.96
CA TYR A 377 6.13 10.14 14.23
C TYR A 377 6.81 10.68 12.96
N VAL A 378 6.08 10.64 11.86
CA VAL A 378 6.43 11.26 10.58
C VAL A 378 5.20 11.94 10.00
N ASP A 379 5.42 13.07 9.32
CA ASP A 379 4.40 13.71 8.50
C ASP A 379 4.57 13.30 7.03
N ASN A 380 3.50 12.85 6.40
CA ASN A 380 3.51 12.35 5.03
C ASN A 380 2.92 13.33 4.01
N SER A 381 2.59 14.57 4.42
CA SER A 381 1.99 15.59 3.53
C SER A 381 2.88 15.96 2.33
N TYR A 382 4.19 15.87 2.48
CA TYR A 382 5.12 16.13 1.38
C TYR A 382 5.20 15.00 0.33
N LYS A 383 4.67 13.82 0.64
CA LYS A 383 4.83 12.61 -0.21
C LYS A 383 3.54 11.81 -0.41
N TRP A 384 2.36 12.45 -0.40
CA TRP A 384 1.09 11.76 -0.64
C TRP A 384 1.18 10.80 -1.82
N ALA A 385 1.57 11.30 -3.00
CA ALA A 385 1.68 10.52 -4.24
C ALA A 385 2.70 9.38 -4.18
N GLY A 386 3.77 9.56 -3.42
CA GLY A 386 4.89 8.62 -3.37
C GLY A 386 4.79 7.56 -2.27
N GLY A 387 3.97 7.78 -1.23
CA GLY A 387 3.97 6.88 -0.07
C GLY A 387 3.07 7.29 1.08
N GLY A 388 2.10 8.18 0.87
CA GLY A 388 1.33 8.81 1.94
C GLY A 388 -0.11 8.32 2.08
N PHE A 389 -0.48 7.16 1.51
CA PHE A 389 -1.82 6.61 1.70
C PHE A 389 -1.83 5.45 2.71
N LEU A 390 -2.98 5.30 3.35
CA LEU A 390 -3.38 4.14 4.13
C LEU A 390 -4.42 3.36 3.33
N SER A 391 -4.47 2.03 3.50
CA SER A 391 -5.49 1.19 2.86
C SER A 391 -5.72 -0.11 3.64
N SER A 392 -6.78 -0.82 3.28
CA SER A 392 -7.02 -2.22 3.62
C SER A 392 -6.57 -3.14 2.47
N VAL A 393 -6.41 -4.44 2.73
CA VAL A 393 -6.12 -5.41 1.66
C VAL A 393 -7.29 -5.51 0.68
N GLY A 394 -8.54 -5.46 1.15
CA GLY A 394 -9.73 -5.51 0.31
C GLY A 394 -9.78 -4.37 -0.71
N ASP A 395 -9.47 -3.14 -0.31
CA ASP A 395 -9.41 -2.00 -1.24
C ASP A 395 -8.30 -2.15 -2.28
N LEU A 396 -7.12 -2.68 -1.88
CA LEU A 396 -6.04 -2.95 -2.83
C LEU A 396 -6.39 -4.07 -3.81
N LEU A 397 -7.20 -5.07 -3.40
CA LEU A 397 -7.73 -6.09 -4.32
C LEU A 397 -8.70 -5.46 -5.33
N LYS A 398 -9.60 -4.56 -4.91
CA LYS A 398 -10.49 -3.82 -5.83
C LYS A 398 -9.68 -3.03 -6.86
N PHE A 399 -8.65 -2.32 -6.42
CA PHE A 399 -7.74 -1.59 -7.30
C PHE A 399 -7.05 -2.51 -8.31
N GLY A 400 -6.50 -3.63 -7.85
CA GLY A 400 -5.85 -4.62 -8.70
C GLY A 400 -6.82 -5.24 -9.71
N ASN A 401 -8.05 -5.57 -9.28
CA ASN A 401 -9.11 -6.10 -10.15
C ASN A 401 -9.54 -5.08 -11.22
N ALA A 402 -9.65 -3.80 -10.88
CA ALA A 402 -9.97 -2.74 -11.84
C ALA A 402 -8.89 -2.60 -12.92
N LEU A 403 -7.60 -2.72 -12.55
CA LEU A 403 -6.49 -2.71 -13.51
C LEU A 403 -6.47 -3.97 -14.37
N LEU A 404 -6.63 -5.15 -13.77
CA LEU A 404 -6.64 -6.43 -14.49
C LEU A 404 -7.80 -6.48 -15.48
N TYR A 405 -9.00 -6.04 -15.07
CA TYR A 405 -10.15 -5.91 -15.94
C TYR A 405 -9.85 -4.97 -17.11
N SER A 406 -9.32 -3.78 -16.83
CA SER A 406 -8.97 -2.78 -17.85
C SER A 406 -7.95 -3.31 -18.84
N TYR A 407 -6.94 -4.06 -18.36
CA TYR A 407 -5.91 -4.67 -19.20
C TYR A 407 -6.49 -5.71 -20.17
N GLN A 408 -7.42 -6.53 -19.68
CA GLN A 408 -7.97 -7.65 -20.45
C GLN A 408 -9.21 -7.30 -21.26
N ALA A 409 -9.95 -6.24 -20.93
CA ALA A 409 -11.21 -5.90 -21.60
C ALA A 409 -11.09 -5.74 -23.13
N GLY A 410 -9.92 -5.31 -23.64
CA GLY A 410 -9.65 -5.20 -25.07
C GLY A 410 -9.37 -6.52 -25.78
N GLN A 411 -9.14 -7.59 -25.04
CA GLN A 411 -8.87 -8.92 -25.62
C GLN A 411 -10.16 -9.66 -25.99
N PHE A 412 -11.29 -9.27 -25.38
CA PHE A 412 -12.61 -9.88 -25.57
C PHE A 412 -13.39 -9.17 -26.70
N LYS A 413 -13.02 -9.43 -27.95
CA LYS A 413 -13.57 -8.74 -29.13
C LYS A 413 -15.02 -9.11 -29.49
N ASN A 414 -15.51 -10.27 -29.06
CA ASN A 414 -16.78 -10.86 -29.51
C ASN A 414 -17.88 -10.98 -28.46
N THR A 415 -17.69 -10.47 -27.27
CA THR A 415 -18.76 -10.48 -26.28
C THR A 415 -19.72 -9.33 -26.58
N ASN A 416 -20.79 -9.64 -27.33
CA ASN A 416 -21.96 -8.80 -27.55
C ASN A 416 -22.15 -7.74 -26.46
N ASP A 417 -21.81 -6.48 -26.71
CA ASP A 417 -22.18 -5.22 -26.03
C ASP A 417 -22.37 -5.22 -24.50
N LYS A 418 -22.01 -6.30 -23.81
CA LYS A 418 -22.29 -6.50 -22.38
C LYS A 418 -21.11 -6.20 -21.44
N LEU A 419 -19.89 -6.02 -21.98
CA LEU A 419 -18.76 -5.66 -21.13
C LEU A 419 -18.77 -4.17 -20.84
N LEU A 420 -18.69 -3.81 -19.58
CA LEU A 420 -18.49 -2.43 -19.17
C LEU A 420 -17.10 -1.96 -19.63
N PRO A 421 -16.96 -0.68 -19.99
CA PRO A 421 -15.64 -0.13 -20.28
C PRO A 421 -14.76 -0.26 -19.03
N GLY A 422 -13.48 -0.57 -19.20
CA GLY A 422 -12.51 -0.53 -18.10
C GLY A 422 -12.38 0.87 -17.51
N TYR A 423 -11.87 0.96 -16.30
CA TYR A 423 -11.54 2.26 -15.69
C TYR A 423 -10.50 3.02 -16.51
N LEU A 424 -9.54 2.30 -17.08
CA LEU A 424 -8.60 2.76 -18.11
C LEU A 424 -8.81 1.97 -19.41
N LYS A 425 -8.31 2.51 -20.51
CA LYS A 425 -8.24 1.79 -21.79
C LYS A 425 -7.22 0.65 -21.71
N PRO A 426 -7.43 -0.48 -22.41
CA PRO A 426 -6.50 -1.60 -22.42
C PRO A 426 -5.08 -1.21 -22.83
N ASP A 427 -4.93 -0.42 -23.92
CA ASP A 427 -3.64 0.04 -24.42
C ASP A 427 -2.90 0.91 -23.40
N THR A 428 -3.64 1.67 -22.59
CA THR A 428 -3.06 2.48 -21.51
C THR A 428 -2.44 1.60 -20.43
N VAL A 429 -3.14 0.56 -20.01
CA VAL A 429 -2.60 -0.38 -19.01
C VAL A 429 -1.43 -1.18 -19.58
N ALA A 430 -1.52 -1.62 -20.83
CA ALA A 430 -0.43 -2.30 -21.53
C ALA A 430 0.83 -1.41 -21.58
N MET A 431 0.68 -0.12 -21.91
CA MET A 431 1.77 0.86 -21.88
C MET A 431 2.33 1.03 -20.46
N MET A 432 1.48 1.12 -19.46
CA MET A 432 1.91 1.24 -18.04
C MET A 432 2.73 0.03 -17.59
N TRP A 433 2.45 -1.15 -18.12
CA TRP A 433 3.14 -2.41 -17.79
C TRP A 433 4.21 -2.80 -18.82
N THR A 434 4.59 -1.90 -19.71
CA THR A 434 5.72 -2.11 -20.62
C THR A 434 7.03 -1.79 -19.90
N PRO A 435 7.92 -2.78 -19.66
CA PRO A 435 9.17 -2.56 -18.96
C PRO A 435 10.09 -1.59 -19.68
N VAL A 436 10.70 -0.67 -18.93
CA VAL A 436 11.70 0.26 -19.46
C VAL A 436 13.09 -0.41 -19.40
N PRO A 437 13.89 -0.36 -20.47
CA PRO A 437 15.25 -0.91 -20.45
C PRO A 437 16.14 -0.25 -19.37
N LYS A 438 17.03 -1.04 -18.76
CA LYS A 438 18.00 -0.57 -17.75
C LYS A 438 17.36 -0.07 -16.44
N THR A 439 16.21 -0.61 -16.08
CA THR A 439 15.47 -0.24 -14.86
C THR A 439 15.26 -1.44 -13.94
N GLU A 440 16.25 -2.31 -13.81
CA GLU A 440 16.19 -3.49 -12.95
C GLU A 440 15.83 -3.10 -11.53
N VAL A 441 14.86 -3.80 -10.92
CA VAL A 441 14.42 -3.55 -9.55
C VAL A 441 15.14 -4.47 -8.56
N SER A 442 15.38 -3.99 -7.35
CA SER A 442 16.14 -4.74 -6.34
C SER A 442 15.31 -5.82 -5.62
N TRP A 443 13.98 -5.72 -5.66
CA TRP A 443 13.08 -6.65 -4.93
C TRP A 443 12.54 -7.78 -5.78
N ASP A 444 12.84 -7.79 -7.08
CA ASP A 444 12.49 -8.86 -7.99
C ASP A 444 13.62 -9.10 -8.99
N ARG A 445 14.07 -10.35 -9.07
CA ARG A 445 15.26 -10.72 -9.85
C ARG A 445 15.10 -10.51 -11.35
N ASP A 446 13.89 -10.75 -11.86
CA ASP A 446 13.60 -10.66 -13.30
C ASP A 446 12.78 -9.41 -13.62
N GLY A 447 12.51 -8.58 -12.60
CA GLY A 447 11.68 -7.41 -12.70
C GLY A 447 12.43 -6.20 -13.25
N LYS A 448 11.79 -5.51 -14.17
CA LYS A 448 12.17 -4.17 -14.64
C LYS A 448 11.09 -3.18 -14.26
N TYR A 449 11.48 -1.95 -14.01
CA TYR A 449 10.52 -0.90 -13.71
C TYR A 449 9.88 -0.39 -15.00
N ALA A 450 8.58 -0.16 -14.92
CA ALA A 450 7.77 0.46 -15.97
C ALA A 450 7.20 1.81 -15.45
N MET A 451 5.94 2.12 -15.66
CA MET A 451 5.33 3.32 -15.10
C MET A 451 4.71 3.01 -13.73
N ALA A 452 5.46 3.26 -12.66
CA ALA A 452 5.11 2.99 -11.26
C ALA A 452 4.85 1.49 -10.94
N TRP A 453 5.31 0.58 -11.76
CA TRP A 453 5.18 -0.87 -11.59
C TRP A 453 6.52 -1.56 -11.85
N ALA A 454 6.84 -2.59 -11.09
CA ALA A 454 7.82 -3.59 -11.47
C ALA A 454 7.12 -4.67 -12.28
N VAL A 455 7.64 -4.96 -13.45
CA VAL A 455 7.04 -5.89 -14.39
C VAL A 455 8.02 -6.99 -14.72
N VAL A 456 7.56 -8.23 -14.63
CA VAL A 456 8.27 -9.41 -15.09
C VAL A 456 7.65 -9.86 -16.39
N GLU A 457 8.46 -9.96 -17.43
CA GLU A 457 8.02 -10.39 -18.76
C GLU A 457 7.92 -11.92 -18.82
N LYS A 458 6.99 -12.42 -19.65
CA LYS A 458 6.93 -13.83 -20.00
C LYS A 458 8.24 -14.25 -20.66
N LYS A 459 8.85 -15.32 -20.17
CA LYS A 459 10.03 -15.94 -20.81
C LYS A 459 9.82 -17.43 -20.92
N GLN A 460 10.06 -17.96 -22.11
CA GLN A 460 10.16 -19.38 -22.33
C GLN A 460 11.62 -19.79 -22.13
N GLN A 461 11.91 -20.55 -21.09
CA GLN A 461 13.27 -21.07 -20.86
C GLN A 461 13.39 -22.39 -21.61
N CYS A 462 14.25 -22.43 -22.64
CA CYS A 462 14.62 -23.66 -23.32
C CYS A 462 15.27 -24.65 -22.34
N GLY A 463 14.80 -25.89 -22.33
CA GLY A 463 15.47 -27.04 -21.71
C GLY A 463 14.96 -27.54 -20.38
N CYS A 464 14.28 -26.72 -19.57
CA CYS A 464 13.62 -27.14 -18.35
C CYS A 464 12.28 -26.46 -18.30
N CYS A 465 11.19 -27.16 -18.41
CA CYS A 465 9.78 -26.77 -18.50
C CYS A 465 9.27 -25.69 -17.49
N ARG A 466 10.04 -24.70 -17.16
CA ARG A 466 9.69 -23.62 -16.27
C ARG A 466 9.37 -22.36 -17.06
N GLN A 467 8.10 -22.18 -17.40
CA GLN A 467 7.62 -20.94 -17.97
C GLN A 467 7.60 -19.85 -16.89
N GLN A 468 8.28 -18.73 -17.18
CA GLN A 468 8.14 -17.52 -16.38
C GLN A 468 6.91 -16.76 -16.90
N ARG A 469 5.88 -16.64 -16.08
CA ARG A 469 4.66 -15.89 -16.41
C ARG A 469 4.88 -14.39 -16.28
N HIS A 470 4.14 -13.62 -17.08
CA HIS A 470 4.03 -12.19 -16.92
C HIS A 470 3.29 -11.85 -15.61
N TYR A 471 3.81 -10.89 -14.84
CA TYR A 471 3.11 -10.29 -13.73
C TYR A 471 3.61 -8.87 -13.46
N ALA A 472 2.74 -8.05 -12.88
CA ALA A 472 3.07 -6.72 -12.41
C ALA A 472 2.99 -6.67 -10.88
N SER A 473 3.96 -6.03 -10.22
CA SER A 473 3.97 -5.88 -8.77
C SER A 473 4.57 -4.55 -8.34
N HIS A 474 4.29 -4.15 -7.12
CA HIS A 474 5.04 -3.11 -6.45
C HIS A 474 5.12 -3.41 -4.95
N THR A 475 6.30 -3.16 -4.38
CA THR A 475 6.50 -3.24 -2.94
C THR A 475 6.43 -1.87 -2.30
N GLY A 476 6.03 -1.83 -1.03
CA GLY A 476 6.02 -0.62 -0.23
C GLY A 476 6.88 -0.76 1.01
N GLY A 477 7.70 0.24 1.27
CA GLY A 477 8.47 0.39 2.50
C GLY A 477 8.31 1.80 3.04
N ALA A 478 7.84 1.93 4.28
CA ALA A 478 7.71 3.19 4.98
C ALA A 478 8.11 3.03 6.45
N VAL A 479 8.16 4.14 7.16
CA VAL A 479 8.40 4.13 8.62
C VAL A 479 7.33 3.27 9.29
N GLY A 480 7.76 2.12 9.81
CA GLY A 480 6.90 1.17 10.52
C GLY A 480 5.90 0.40 9.66
N ALA A 481 6.12 0.27 8.35
CA ALA A 481 5.24 -0.53 7.50
C ALA A 481 5.96 -1.11 6.28
N SER A 482 5.50 -2.28 5.84
CA SER A 482 5.86 -2.88 4.56
C SER A 482 4.62 -3.41 3.86
N SER A 483 4.61 -3.41 2.53
CA SER A 483 3.47 -3.86 1.74
C SER A 483 3.89 -4.44 0.39
N VAL A 484 2.99 -5.17 -0.25
CA VAL A 484 3.10 -5.60 -1.63
C VAL A 484 1.71 -5.69 -2.26
N LEU A 485 1.64 -5.32 -3.52
CA LEU A 485 0.52 -5.62 -4.42
C LEU A 485 1.10 -6.32 -5.65
N LEU A 486 0.56 -7.50 -5.96
CA LEU A 486 0.98 -8.31 -7.09
C LEU A 486 -0.25 -8.69 -7.91
N ILE A 487 -0.16 -8.51 -9.22
CA ILE A 487 -1.19 -8.86 -10.19
C ILE A 487 -0.58 -9.89 -11.14
N LEU A 488 -1.14 -11.10 -11.16
CA LEU A 488 -0.76 -12.20 -12.03
C LEU A 488 -1.91 -12.44 -13.03
N PRO A 489 -1.88 -11.82 -14.23
CA PRO A 489 -2.89 -12.05 -15.24
C PRO A 489 -2.89 -13.50 -15.70
N GLU A 490 -4.07 -14.05 -15.99
CA GLU A 490 -4.18 -15.31 -16.72
C GLU A 490 -3.84 -15.10 -18.19
N GLU A 491 -3.15 -16.05 -18.76
CA GLU A 491 -2.95 -16.09 -20.22
C GLU A 491 -4.23 -16.64 -20.84
N LEU A 492 -4.92 -15.77 -21.56
CA LEU A 492 -6.19 -16.12 -22.19
C LEU A 492 -5.92 -16.84 -23.51
N ASP A 493 -6.56 -18.00 -23.69
CA ASP A 493 -6.57 -18.69 -24.96
C ASP A 493 -7.55 -17.97 -25.91
N SER A 494 -7.09 -17.68 -27.13
CA SER A 494 -7.91 -16.96 -28.12
C SER A 494 -9.23 -17.66 -28.43
N GLU A 495 -9.26 -19.00 -28.44
CA GLU A 495 -10.47 -19.78 -28.68
C GLU A 495 -11.48 -19.64 -27.51
N ALA A 496 -11.01 -19.67 -26.26
CA ALA A 496 -11.87 -19.51 -25.08
C ALA A 496 -12.46 -18.10 -24.98
N VAL A 497 -11.72 -17.09 -25.44
CA VAL A 497 -12.15 -15.69 -25.51
C VAL A 497 -13.22 -15.50 -26.58
N ASP A 498 -13.02 -16.08 -27.76
CA ASP A 498 -13.93 -15.93 -28.91
C ASP A 498 -15.28 -16.67 -28.72
N THR A 499 -15.31 -17.73 -27.91
CA THR A 499 -16.54 -18.48 -27.60
C THR A 499 -17.42 -17.80 -26.56
N GLY A 500 -16.95 -16.71 -25.90
CA GLY A 500 -17.70 -16.01 -24.85
C GLY A 500 -17.92 -16.81 -23.57
N LEU A 501 -17.23 -17.94 -23.40
CA LEU A 501 -17.29 -18.78 -22.21
C LEU A 501 -16.57 -18.16 -21.00
N VAL A 502 -15.71 -17.18 -21.25
CA VAL A 502 -14.85 -16.56 -20.23
C VAL A 502 -15.06 -15.04 -20.26
N ALA A 503 -15.16 -14.42 -19.11
CA ALA A 503 -15.28 -12.97 -18.95
C ALA A 503 -14.13 -12.41 -18.08
N PRO A 504 -13.62 -11.17 -18.36
CA PRO A 504 -12.61 -10.54 -17.50
C PRO A 504 -13.24 -10.11 -16.15
N PRO A 505 -12.43 -9.88 -15.08
CA PRO A 505 -10.99 -10.11 -15.05
C PRO A 505 -10.66 -11.59 -14.81
N ARG A 506 -9.54 -12.06 -15.37
CA ARG A 506 -9.02 -13.43 -15.21
C ARG A 506 -7.59 -13.38 -14.68
N GLY A 507 -7.34 -14.00 -13.55
CA GLY A 507 -6.03 -14.05 -12.92
C GLY A 507 -6.09 -13.96 -11.40
N VAL A 508 -4.92 -13.85 -10.77
CA VAL A 508 -4.77 -13.82 -9.31
C VAL A 508 -4.16 -12.50 -8.88
N ILE A 509 -4.74 -11.88 -7.86
CA ILE A 509 -4.20 -10.68 -7.23
C ILE A 509 -3.91 -10.99 -5.77
N VAL A 510 -2.73 -10.61 -5.31
CA VAL A 510 -2.31 -10.76 -3.91
C VAL A 510 -1.92 -9.41 -3.35
N SER A 511 -2.49 -9.05 -2.21
CA SER A 511 -2.11 -7.89 -1.42
C SER A 511 -1.67 -8.34 -0.03
N ILE A 512 -0.50 -7.88 0.43
CA ILE A 512 -0.03 -8.12 1.79
C ILE A 512 0.42 -6.78 2.37
N ILE A 513 -0.02 -6.47 3.59
CA ILE A 513 0.38 -5.27 4.32
C ILE A 513 0.79 -5.68 5.73
N CYS A 514 1.89 -5.15 6.26
CA CYS A 514 2.26 -5.35 7.66
C CYS A 514 2.66 -4.04 8.33
N ASN A 515 2.46 -3.97 9.64
CA ASN A 515 2.76 -2.80 10.45
C ASN A 515 4.20 -2.79 11.00
N MET A 516 5.13 -3.34 10.23
CA MET A 516 6.56 -3.36 10.52
C MET A 516 7.40 -2.96 9.30
N GLN A 517 8.46 -2.20 9.55
CA GLN A 517 9.40 -1.75 8.52
C GLN A 517 10.36 -2.88 8.08
N SER A 518 10.82 -2.80 6.82
CA SER A 518 11.91 -3.63 6.26
C SER A 518 11.58 -5.12 6.12
N VAL A 519 10.30 -5.46 5.91
CA VAL A 519 9.87 -6.83 5.61
C VAL A 519 9.83 -7.05 4.10
N SER A 520 10.45 -8.13 3.62
CA SER A 520 10.44 -8.51 2.20
C SER A 520 9.21 -9.37 1.90
N LEU A 521 8.26 -8.84 1.14
CA LEU A 521 6.96 -9.47 0.90
C LEU A 521 6.74 -9.97 -0.54
N ASN A 522 7.55 -9.49 -1.53
CA ASN A 522 7.30 -9.79 -2.95
C ASN A 522 7.37 -11.30 -3.25
N GLY A 523 8.40 -11.98 -2.73
CA GLY A 523 8.55 -13.43 -2.92
C GLY A 523 7.41 -14.24 -2.30
N THR A 524 6.90 -13.82 -1.13
CA THR A 524 5.76 -14.44 -0.47
C THR A 524 4.48 -14.24 -1.28
N ALA A 525 4.21 -13.00 -1.75
CA ALA A 525 3.06 -12.72 -2.59
C ALA A 525 3.07 -13.54 -3.88
N LEU A 526 4.22 -13.67 -4.54
CA LEU A 526 4.35 -14.49 -5.75
C LEU A 526 4.12 -15.99 -5.48
N LYS A 527 4.59 -16.50 -4.35
CA LYS A 527 4.33 -17.91 -3.97
C LYS A 527 2.83 -18.13 -3.72
N ILE A 528 2.17 -17.23 -2.99
CA ILE A 528 0.72 -17.30 -2.76
C ILE A 528 -0.02 -17.24 -4.09
N ALA A 529 0.28 -16.26 -4.95
CA ALA A 529 -0.36 -16.13 -6.25
C ALA A 529 -0.26 -17.41 -7.10
N ARG A 530 0.90 -18.06 -7.10
CA ARG A 530 1.12 -19.31 -7.85
C ARG A 530 0.35 -20.50 -7.28
N GLU A 531 0.12 -20.58 -5.99
CA GLU A 531 -0.70 -21.67 -5.41
C GLU A 531 -2.16 -21.54 -5.85
N PHE A 532 -2.74 -20.33 -5.73
CA PHE A 532 -4.12 -20.11 -6.19
C PHE A 532 -4.28 -20.23 -7.71
N ASP A 533 -3.25 -19.91 -8.48
CA ASP A 533 -3.22 -20.09 -9.92
C ASP A 533 -3.23 -21.59 -10.31
N LYS A 534 -2.46 -22.44 -9.63
CA LYS A 534 -2.44 -23.89 -9.86
C LYS A 534 -3.78 -24.57 -9.54
N GLU A 535 -4.43 -24.18 -8.46
CA GLU A 535 -5.71 -24.76 -8.06
C GLU A 535 -6.83 -24.45 -9.03
N LYS A 536 -6.79 -23.28 -9.61
CA LYS A 536 -7.68 -22.90 -10.69
C LYS A 536 -7.60 -23.89 -11.86
N TRP A 537 -6.38 -24.27 -12.28
CA TRP A 537 -6.18 -25.24 -13.36
C TRP A 537 -6.61 -26.65 -12.96
N ALA A 538 -6.44 -27.06 -11.71
CA ALA A 538 -6.89 -28.37 -11.25
C ALA A 538 -8.42 -28.52 -11.31
N GLN A 539 -9.18 -27.45 -11.08
CA GLN A 539 -10.65 -27.45 -11.17
C GLN A 539 -11.19 -27.59 -12.60
N TYR A 540 -10.38 -27.33 -13.62
CA TYR A 540 -10.75 -27.49 -15.03
C TYR A 540 -10.34 -28.87 -15.62
N MET A 541 -9.57 -29.68 -14.86
CA MET A 541 -9.12 -31.01 -15.29
C MET A 541 -9.91 -32.16 -14.65
N ASP A 542 -10.73 -31.88 -13.64
CA ASP A 542 -11.72 -32.77 -13.04
C ASP A 542 -13.12 -32.55 -13.68
#